data_c196c769728a22170a7d5466b104156e
#
_entry.id   c196c769728a22170a7d5466b104156e
#
_cell.length_a   1.000
_cell.length_b   1.000
_cell.length_c   1.000
_cell.angle_alpha   90.00
_cell.angle_beta   90.00
_cell.angle_gamma   90.00
#
_symmetry.space_group_name_H-M   'P 1'
#
loop_
_entity.id
_entity.type
_entity.pdbx_description
1 polymer ?
#
loop_
_entity_poly.entity_id
_entity_poly.type
_entity_poly.pdbx_seq_one_letter_code
_entity_poly.pdbx_strand_id
1 'polypeptide(L)'
;MDAVPEVGTIIAYSGYEESTIKQLSTIFPQFEYELLSLCDRIFDLLKLIREHYYHPQFHGSFSIKSVLPAIVPNMGYSDLDIQHGLIAAIDFGKLISPDTPDTVKNDTKHALLEYCQRDTEAMVRIFENLVSDSLPNITRA
;
A
#
# COMPACT_ATOMS: atom_id res chain seq x y z
N MET A 1 -5.23 -1.51 -19.90
CA MET A 1 -4.54 -1.12 -18.65
C MET A 1 -4.67 0.38 -18.37
N ASP A 2 -5.86 0.90 -18.44
CA ASP A 2 -6.12 2.37 -18.34
C ASP A 2 -6.03 2.92 -16.91
N ALA A 3 -5.83 2.07 -15.89
CA ALA A 3 -5.82 2.47 -14.49
C ALA A 3 -4.46 3.04 -14.01
N VAL A 4 -3.37 2.76 -14.72
CA VAL A 4 -2.02 3.25 -14.36
C VAL A 4 -1.51 4.14 -15.49
N PRO A 5 -1.14 5.40 -15.22
CA PRO A 5 -0.58 6.29 -16.23
C PRO A 5 0.66 5.68 -16.91
N GLU A 6 0.88 5.97 -18.19
CA GLU A 6 2.02 5.45 -18.94
C GLU A 6 3.37 5.96 -18.42
N VAL A 7 3.38 7.12 -17.78
CA VAL A 7 4.59 7.78 -17.27
C VAL A 7 4.42 8.14 -15.79
N GLY A 8 5.54 8.26 -15.09
CA GLY A 8 5.59 8.62 -13.67
C GLY A 8 6.07 7.46 -12.80
N THR A 9 6.45 7.77 -11.57
CA THR A 9 6.90 6.81 -10.57
C THR A 9 5.69 6.17 -9.88
N ILE A 10 5.75 4.87 -9.65
CA ILE A 10 4.77 4.10 -8.88
C ILE A 10 5.34 3.92 -7.48
N ILE A 11 4.69 4.49 -6.48
CA ILE A 11 5.12 4.33 -5.08
C ILE A 11 4.47 3.08 -4.52
N ALA A 12 5.29 2.16 -4.00
CA ALA A 12 4.87 0.96 -3.30
C ALA A 12 5.45 0.93 -1.88
N TYR A 13 4.87 0.13 -0.98
CA TYR A 13 5.38 -0.06 0.36
C TYR A 13 5.84 -1.51 0.54
N SER A 14 7.02 -1.79 0.11
CA SER A 14 7.73 -3.08 0.09
C SER A 14 7.87 -3.67 -1.32
N GLY A 15 8.60 -4.77 -1.41
CA GLY A 15 8.73 -5.52 -2.67
C GLY A 15 7.55 -6.45 -3.00
N TYR A 16 6.42 -6.36 -2.26
CA TYR A 16 5.26 -7.23 -2.47
C TYR A 16 4.59 -6.96 -3.82
N GLU A 17 4.36 -5.71 -4.14
CA GLU A 17 3.73 -5.28 -5.39
C GLU A 17 4.57 -5.70 -6.60
N GLU A 18 5.88 -5.46 -6.55
CA GLU A 18 6.80 -5.87 -7.61
C GLU A 18 6.83 -7.39 -7.79
N SER A 19 6.89 -8.15 -6.69
CA SER A 19 6.84 -9.61 -6.70
C SER A 19 5.53 -10.13 -7.31
N THR A 20 4.42 -9.52 -6.95
CA THR A 20 3.09 -9.88 -7.45
C THR A 20 2.98 -9.61 -8.96
N ILE A 21 3.46 -8.45 -9.43
CA ILE A 21 3.46 -8.11 -10.87
C ILE A 21 4.31 -9.12 -11.65
N LYS A 22 5.49 -9.50 -11.15
CA LYS A 22 6.35 -10.53 -11.77
C LYS A 22 5.66 -11.90 -11.83
N GLN A 23 4.91 -12.27 -10.80
CA GLN A 23 4.13 -13.51 -10.85
C GLN A 23 3.00 -13.42 -11.89
N LEU A 24 2.30 -12.29 -11.95
CA LEU A 24 1.26 -12.07 -12.94
C LEU A 24 1.80 -12.10 -14.37
N SER A 25 3.00 -11.58 -14.64
CA SER A 25 3.62 -11.65 -15.97
C SER A 25 3.90 -13.08 -16.42
N THR A 26 4.20 -13.96 -15.48
CA THR A 26 4.37 -15.40 -15.77
C THR A 26 3.04 -16.10 -16.04
N ILE A 27 1.97 -15.73 -15.32
CA ILE A 27 0.63 -16.32 -15.47
C ILE A 27 -0.06 -15.82 -16.75
N PHE A 28 0.21 -14.58 -17.14
CA PHE A 28 -0.39 -13.90 -18.29
C PHE A 28 0.67 -13.43 -19.29
N PRO A 29 1.31 -14.36 -20.06
CA PRO A 29 2.42 -14.01 -20.95
C PRO A 29 2.08 -12.96 -22.01
N GLN A 30 0.81 -12.84 -22.39
CA GLN A 30 0.34 -11.82 -23.34
C GLN A 30 0.48 -10.37 -22.82
N PHE A 31 0.65 -10.19 -21.51
CA PHE A 31 0.85 -8.90 -20.85
C PHE A 31 2.23 -8.77 -20.18
N GLU A 32 3.16 -9.70 -20.48
CA GLU A 32 4.48 -9.74 -19.83
C GLU A 32 5.23 -8.41 -19.96
N TYR A 33 5.31 -7.89 -21.16
CA TYR A 33 6.04 -6.63 -21.41
C TYR A 33 5.46 -5.45 -20.63
N GLU A 34 4.15 -5.28 -20.69
CA GLU A 34 3.45 -4.21 -19.98
C GLU A 34 3.59 -4.36 -18.46
N LEU A 35 3.46 -5.56 -17.92
CA LEU A 35 3.59 -5.82 -16.50
C LEU A 35 5.02 -5.56 -16.02
N LEU A 36 6.04 -6.06 -16.73
CA LEU A 36 7.42 -5.84 -16.34
C LEU A 36 7.83 -4.37 -16.46
N SER A 37 7.29 -3.62 -17.43
CA SER A 37 7.54 -2.19 -17.54
C SER A 37 7.03 -1.38 -16.34
N LEU A 38 6.03 -1.87 -15.61
CA LEU A 38 5.59 -1.27 -14.35
C LEU A 38 6.65 -1.44 -13.25
N CYS A 39 7.31 -2.60 -13.21
CA CYS A 39 8.35 -2.87 -12.21
C CYS A 39 9.52 -1.87 -12.29
N ASP A 40 9.90 -1.45 -13.51
CA ASP A 40 10.99 -0.48 -13.73
C ASP A 40 10.67 0.92 -13.17
N ARG A 41 9.40 1.17 -12.85
CA ARG A 41 8.89 2.45 -12.35
C ARG A 41 8.58 2.41 -10.86
N ILE A 42 8.69 1.25 -10.21
CA ILE A 42 8.37 1.10 -8.78
C ILE A 42 9.47 1.74 -7.94
N PHE A 43 9.04 2.58 -7.01
CA PHE A 43 9.84 3.13 -5.94
C PHE A 43 9.38 2.54 -4.60
N ASP A 44 10.25 1.78 -3.95
CA ASP A 44 9.98 1.15 -2.65
C ASP A 44 10.18 2.15 -1.51
N LEU A 45 9.08 2.66 -0.97
CA LEU A 45 9.08 3.61 0.14
C LEU A 45 9.60 2.98 1.44
N LEU A 46 9.35 1.68 1.67
CA LEU A 46 9.87 0.99 2.85
C LEU A 46 11.40 0.93 2.85
N LYS A 47 12.00 0.69 1.67
CA LYS A 47 13.46 0.68 1.53
C LYS A 47 14.05 2.05 1.89
N LEU A 48 13.46 3.13 1.36
CA LEU A 48 13.87 4.49 1.70
C LEU A 48 13.83 4.74 3.21
N ILE A 49 12.72 4.38 3.86
CA ILE A 49 12.53 4.60 5.30
C ILE A 49 13.57 3.79 6.08
N ARG A 50 13.78 2.51 5.76
CA ARG A 50 14.75 1.67 6.46
C ARG A 50 16.19 2.18 6.39
N GLU A 51 16.57 2.76 5.27
CA GLU A 51 17.95 3.21 5.03
C GLU A 51 18.20 4.62 5.58
N HIS A 52 17.17 5.47 5.64
CA HIS A 52 17.39 6.92 5.84
C HIS A 52 16.55 7.55 6.94
N TYR A 53 15.55 6.85 7.47
CA TYR A 53 14.66 7.43 8.45
C TYR A 53 14.36 6.47 9.61
N TYR A 54 14.46 6.98 10.84
CA TYR A 54 14.09 6.22 12.03
C TYR A 54 13.33 7.11 13.00
N HIS A 55 12.26 6.57 13.58
CA HIS A 55 11.51 7.22 14.64
C HIS A 55 11.37 6.28 15.84
N PRO A 56 11.56 6.74 17.10
CA PRO A 56 11.45 5.87 18.28
C PRO A 56 10.12 5.14 18.41
N GLN A 57 9.03 5.75 17.95
CA GLN A 57 7.69 5.15 17.94
C GLN A 57 7.53 4.02 16.91
N PHE A 58 8.52 3.74 16.09
CA PHE A 58 8.51 2.53 15.23
C PHE A 58 8.66 1.26 16.06
N HIS A 59 9.20 1.36 17.28
CA HIS A 59 9.44 0.22 18.18
C HIS A 59 10.18 -0.95 17.50
N GLY A 60 11.10 -0.63 16.59
CA GLY A 60 11.87 -1.61 15.81
C GLY A 60 11.12 -2.24 14.62
N SER A 61 9.86 -1.86 14.37
CA SER A 61 9.06 -2.34 13.24
C SER A 61 8.95 -1.28 12.15
N PHE A 62 9.25 -1.68 10.91
CA PHE A 62 9.08 -0.85 9.73
C PHE A 62 7.80 -1.18 8.93
N SER A 63 6.85 -1.91 9.54
CA SER A 63 5.56 -2.10 8.90
C SER A 63 4.85 -0.76 8.74
N ILE A 64 4.03 -0.61 7.69
CA ILE A 64 3.27 0.63 7.46
C ILE A 64 2.42 1.02 8.67
N LYS A 65 1.95 0.04 9.44
CA LYS A 65 1.13 0.22 10.65
C LYS A 65 1.90 0.78 11.85
N SER A 66 3.21 0.55 11.89
CA SER A 66 4.09 1.15 12.90
C SER A 66 4.63 2.51 12.43
N VAL A 67 4.86 2.65 11.14
CA VAL A 67 5.43 3.86 10.55
C VAL A 67 4.40 4.99 10.43
N LEU A 68 3.18 4.66 9.98
CA LEU A 68 2.12 5.65 9.75
C LEU A 68 1.82 6.51 10.97
N PRO A 69 1.45 5.97 12.15
CA PRO A 69 1.10 6.80 13.30
C PRO A 69 2.27 7.61 13.87
N ALA A 70 3.50 7.19 13.60
CA ALA A 70 4.70 7.89 14.04
C ALA A 70 5.05 9.09 13.15
N ILE A 71 4.74 9.03 11.86
CA ILE A 71 5.00 10.10 10.87
C ILE A 71 3.77 10.99 10.70
N VAL A 72 2.57 10.42 10.73
CA VAL A 72 1.31 11.11 10.52
C VAL A 72 0.46 10.99 11.79
N PRO A 73 0.54 11.96 12.70
CA PRO A 73 -0.23 11.92 13.95
C PRO A 73 -1.73 11.78 13.70
N ASN A 74 -2.39 10.99 14.54
CA ASN A 74 -3.83 10.71 14.50
C ASN A 74 -4.30 9.90 13.27
N MET A 75 -3.39 9.28 12.54
CA MET A 75 -3.72 8.36 11.46
C MET A 75 -3.20 6.96 11.78
N GLY A 76 -4.05 5.96 11.60
CA GLY A 76 -3.74 4.55 11.89
C GLY A 76 -4.79 3.61 11.31
N TYR A 77 -4.88 2.43 11.89
CA TYR A 77 -5.78 1.36 11.44
C TYR A 77 -6.77 0.90 12.53
N SER A 78 -6.68 1.48 13.74
CA SER A 78 -7.45 1.03 14.90
C SER A 78 -8.95 1.28 14.80
N ASP A 79 -9.35 2.16 13.91
CA ASP A 79 -10.73 2.53 13.60
C ASP A 79 -11.37 1.64 12.52
N LEU A 80 -10.61 0.74 11.91
CA LEU A 80 -11.08 -0.15 10.86
C LEU A 80 -11.46 -1.53 11.40
N ASP A 81 -12.46 -2.17 10.78
CA ASP A 81 -12.83 -3.56 11.06
C ASP A 81 -11.70 -4.53 10.69
N ILE A 82 -11.03 -4.28 9.56
CA ILE A 82 -9.86 -5.04 9.13
C ILE A 82 -8.60 -4.21 9.41
N GLN A 83 -7.76 -4.72 10.30
CA GLN A 83 -6.55 -4.01 10.73
C GLN A 83 -5.25 -4.68 10.25
N HIS A 84 -5.32 -5.87 9.66
CA HIS A 84 -4.14 -6.67 9.28
C HIS A 84 -4.30 -7.33 7.93
N GLY A 85 -3.26 -7.31 7.09
CA GLY A 85 -3.26 -7.91 5.76
C GLY A 85 -3.61 -9.41 5.74
N LEU A 86 -3.24 -10.18 6.78
CA LEU A 86 -3.64 -11.57 6.89
C LEU A 86 -5.16 -11.72 7.08
N ILE A 87 -5.77 -10.86 7.88
CA ILE A 87 -7.24 -10.84 8.05
C ILE A 87 -7.90 -10.46 6.71
N ALA A 88 -7.37 -9.43 6.02
CA ALA A 88 -7.86 -9.04 4.70
C ALA A 88 -7.83 -10.22 3.69
N ALA A 89 -6.73 -11.00 3.68
CA ALA A 89 -6.62 -12.17 2.81
C ALA A 89 -7.64 -13.27 3.14
N ILE A 90 -7.87 -13.55 4.45
CA ILE A 90 -8.87 -14.51 4.90
C ILE A 90 -10.28 -14.04 4.52
N ASP A 91 -10.58 -12.77 4.74
CA ASP A 91 -11.89 -12.20 4.44
C ASP A 91 -12.14 -12.09 2.92
N PHE A 92 -11.11 -11.85 2.13
CA PHE A 92 -11.22 -11.98 0.68
C PHE A 92 -11.58 -13.41 0.27
N GLY A 93 -11.01 -14.43 0.91
CA GLY A 93 -11.39 -15.82 0.70
C GLY A 93 -12.87 -16.08 0.99
N LYS A 94 -13.45 -15.48 2.04
CA LYS A 94 -14.89 -15.54 2.33
C LYS A 94 -15.72 -14.83 1.24
N LEU A 95 -15.24 -13.67 0.77
CA LEU A 95 -15.94 -12.88 -0.25
C LEU A 95 -16.14 -13.67 -1.55
N ILE A 96 -15.14 -14.46 -1.97
CA ILE A 96 -15.20 -15.23 -3.22
C ILE A 96 -15.82 -16.62 -3.04
N SER A 97 -16.05 -17.08 -1.81
CA SER A 97 -16.66 -18.39 -1.55
C SER A 97 -18.13 -18.41 -1.97
N PRO A 98 -18.59 -19.46 -2.69
CA PRO A 98 -19.99 -19.61 -3.04
C PRO A 98 -20.90 -19.83 -1.82
N ASP A 99 -20.36 -20.37 -0.72
CA ASP A 99 -21.12 -20.73 0.47
C ASP A 99 -21.37 -19.54 1.42
N THR A 100 -20.77 -18.38 1.15
CA THR A 100 -20.94 -17.19 1.97
C THR A 100 -22.22 -16.44 1.61
N PRO A 101 -23.11 -16.13 2.57
CA PRO A 101 -24.32 -15.35 2.34
C PRO A 101 -24.03 -13.95 1.75
N ASP A 102 -24.92 -13.45 0.90
CA ASP A 102 -24.72 -12.16 0.21
C ASP A 102 -24.61 -10.96 1.17
N THR A 103 -25.32 -11.00 2.30
CA THR A 103 -25.20 -9.97 3.34
C THR A 103 -23.77 -9.91 3.89
N VAL A 104 -23.20 -11.07 4.25
CA VAL A 104 -21.82 -11.16 4.74
C VAL A 104 -20.82 -10.74 3.66
N LYS A 105 -21.07 -11.11 2.40
CA LYS A 105 -20.21 -10.68 1.28
C LYS A 105 -20.19 -9.16 1.13
N ASN A 106 -21.35 -8.50 1.27
CA ASN A 106 -21.42 -7.05 1.14
C ASN A 106 -20.68 -6.33 2.27
N ASP A 107 -20.86 -6.76 3.51
CA ASP A 107 -20.16 -6.18 4.67
C ASP A 107 -18.63 -6.41 4.56
N THR A 108 -18.24 -7.63 4.22
CA THR A 108 -16.82 -7.99 4.00
C THR A 108 -16.21 -7.17 2.87
N LYS A 109 -16.92 -6.97 1.76
CA LYS A 109 -16.45 -6.14 0.64
C LYS A 109 -16.22 -4.70 1.08
N HIS A 110 -17.14 -4.14 1.86
CA HIS A 110 -17.01 -2.76 2.35
C HIS A 110 -15.78 -2.62 3.25
N ALA A 111 -15.60 -3.50 4.22
CA ALA A 111 -14.46 -3.50 5.11
C ALA A 111 -13.11 -3.67 4.37
N LEU A 112 -13.06 -4.53 3.35
CA LEU A 112 -11.88 -4.70 2.49
C LEU A 112 -11.57 -3.45 1.69
N LEU A 113 -12.58 -2.76 1.15
CA LEU A 113 -12.37 -1.52 0.41
C LEU A 113 -11.85 -0.40 1.32
N GLU A 114 -12.39 -0.26 2.51
CA GLU A 114 -11.90 0.70 3.51
C GLU A 114 -10.44 0.42 3.91
N TYR A 115 -10.10 -0.86 4.12
CA TYR A 115 -8.74 -1.27 4.40
C TYR A 115 -7.78 -0.91 3.26
N CYS A 116 -8.11 -1.25 2.01
CA CYS A 116 -7.29 -0.93 0.85
C CYS A 116 -7.14 0.58 0.61
N GLN A 117 -8.22 1.34 0.85
CA GLN A 117 -8.18 2.80 0.78
C GLN A 117 -7.22 3.37 1.83
N ARG A 118 -7.26 2.87 3.07
CA ARG A 118 -6.37 3.29 4.14
C ARG A 118 -4.91 2.96 3.83
N ASP A 119 -4.61 1.78 3.28
CA ASP A 119 -3.25 1.42 2.88
C ASP A 119 -2.70 2.38 1.82
N THR A 120 -3.52 2.73 0.83
CA THR A 120 -3.13 3.68 -0.22
C THR A 120 -2.94 5.10 0.34
N GLU A 121 -3.89 5.58 1.14
CA GLU A 121 -3.81 6.89 1.79
C GLU A 121 -2.59 6.98 2.70
N ALA A 122 -2.28 5.92 3.46
CA ALA A 122 -1.11 5.85 4.32
C ALA A 122 0.19 6.10 3.55
N MET A 123 0.37 5.45 2.40
CA MET A 123 1.55 5.65 1.54
C MET A 123 1.66 7.10 1.08
N VAL A 124 0.56 7.70 0.63
CA VAL A 124 0.52 9.11 0.19
C VAL A 124 0.93 10.04 1.33
N ARG A 125 0.34 9.87 2.52
CA ARG A 125 0.62 10.73 3.68
C ARG A 125 2.05 10.59 4.20
N ILE A 126 2.56 9.35 4.26
CA ILE A 126 3.96 9.13 4.64
C ILE A 126 4.89 9.83 3.65
N PHE A 127 4.68 9.63 2.35
CA PHE A 127 5.49 10.25 1.31
C PHE A 127 5.45 11.80 1.39
N GLU A 128 4.27 12.40 1.50
CA GLU A 128 4.10 13.85 1.62
C GLU A 128 4.85 14.42 2.83
N ASN A 129 4.79 13.75 3.98
CA ASN A 129 5.49 14.20 5.18
C ASN A 129 7.01 14.09 5.02
N LEU A 130 7.52 12.97 4.50
CA LEU A 130 8.96 12.79 4.29
C LEU A 130 9.54 13.81 3.30
N VAL A 131 8.79 14.15 2.24
CA VAL A 131 9.20 15.17 1.27
C VAL A 131 9.15 16.57 1.89
N SER A 132 8.13 16.88 2.69
CA SER A 132 7.99 18.19 3.35
C SER A 132 9.09 18.42 4.37
N ASP A 133 9.47 17.40 5.14
CA ASP A 133 10.54 17.49 6.13
C ASP A 133 11.94 17.61 5.48
N SER A 134 12.08 17.09 4.26
CA SER A 134 13.35 17.11 3.52
C SER A 134 13.60 18.40 2.73
N LEU A 135 12.56 19.23 2.53
CA LEU A 135 12.64 20.51 1.80
C LEU A 135 12.57 21.69 2.79
N PRO A 136 13.71 22.24 3.25
CA PRO A 136 13.68 23.47 4.02
C PRO A 136 13.17 24.60 3.12
N ASN A 137 11.95 25.10 3.44
CA ASN A 137 11.36 26.36 2.94
C ASN A 137 11.79 26.81 1.52
N ILE A 138 11.37 26.10 0.49
CA ILE A 138 11.26 26.73 -0.83
C ILE A 138 9.94 27.52 -0.80
N THR A 139 10.04 28.76 -0.42
CA THR A 139 8.98 29.74 -0.54
C THR A 139 8.47 29.72 -1.97
N ARG A 140 7.21 29.31 -2.18
CA ARG A 140 6.55 29.46 -3.47
C ARG A 140 6.46 30.96 -3.74
N ALA A 141 7.30 31.43 -4.65
CA ALA A 141 7.17 32.74 -5.26
C ALA A 141 6.07 32.71 -6.33
#